data_292c5a0a6f8e54ca8c4a201dcbddb844
#
_entry.id   292c5a0a6f8e54ca8c4a201dcbddb844
#
_cell.length_a   1.000
_cell.length_b   1.000
_cell.length_c   1.000
_cell.angle_alpha   90.00
_cell.angle_beta   90.00
_cell.angle_gamma   90.00
#
_symmetry.space_group_name_H-M   'P 1'
#
loop_
_entity.id
_entity.type
_entity.pdbx_description
1 polymer ?
#
loop_
_entity_poly.entity_id
_entity_poly.type
_entity_poly.pdbx_seq_one_letter_code
_entity_poly.pdbx_strand_id
1 'polypeptide(L)'
;HISDNRAEWQIVSIGIMATSCSDIPRGTDVTTKELAYILGFTDCRTVCVENPYVLGKLSEIISELPKLEHIILVDDQNQALDKYELGNVTLHRFRSIVKAGKKWREENPEVIETNILNIKPEETATIIFTSGTTGTPKGVELTHQNFLCQLQPMQDRLDFHRADRCMCILPIWHVYQRVFEFFVFYFAGTLCYSKPVASILLSDFLKVRPQVMPCVPRVWDALYQAISKKIKNDSKIVWVLFNFFSSCSKGSIVLMDKIKCRNKKFKHTTLFKVGMKKLLYVPYGTLYPFRKLGDKLFFRNIKDMVGGQFICGISGGGGFPSKLDKFFNSIGIKILEAYGLTETAPMVAMRERYNPVMGTIGKPMPYLNVKIVKEDKTLAKPGEKGILFVKGTNVMKGYYLQEELTASAFDEDGYFNTGDIAIQTYNGELMIRGRKKDTI
;
A
#
# COMPACT_ATOMS: atom_id res chain seq x y z
N HIS A 1 18.03 2.99 -6.38
CA HIS A 1 17.78 1.54 -6.54
C HIS A 1 16.69 1.31 -7.57
N ILE A 2 17.01 0.61 -8.65
CA ILE A 2 16.13 0.41 -9.82
C ILE A 2 15.92 -1.08 -10.04
N SER A 3 14.78 -1.58 -9.59
CA SER A 3 14.46 -3.01 -9.68
C SER A 3 12.96 -3.24 -9.49
N ASP A 4 12.47 -4.38 -9.96
CA ASP A 4 11.15 -4.91 -9.65
C ASP A 4 11.16 -5.75 -8.37
N ASN A 5 10.02 -6.35 -8.03
CA ASN A 5 9.82 -7.09 -6.78
C ASN A 5 10.73 -8.32 -6.69
N ARG A 6 11.67 -8.31 -5.75
CA ARG A 6 12.60 -9.41 -5.48
C ARG A 6 13.24 -9.31 -4.09
N ALA A 7 13.78 -10.41 -3.60
CA ALA A 7 14.38 -10.46 -2.26
C ALA A 7 15.62 -9.56 -2.12
N GLU A 8 16.43 -9.46 -3.19
CA GLU A 8 17.62 -8.60 -3.20
C GLU A 8 17.29 -7.12 -3.05
N TRP A 9 16.07 -6.70 -3.44
CA TRP A 9 15.58 -5.35 -3.18
C TRP A 9 15.71 -4.99 -1.69
N GLN A 10 15.22 -5.87 -0.81
CA GLN A 10 15.23 -5.60 0.63
C GLN A 10 16.64 -5.56 1.19
N ILE A 11 17.51 -6.44 0.70
CA ILE A 11 18.92 -6.47 1.11
C ILE A 11 19.58 -5.13 0.78
N VAL A 12 19.37 -4.63 -0.44
CA VAL A 12 19.94 -3.34 -0.89
C VAL A 12 19.31 -2.17 -0.12
N SER A 13 17.99 -2.12 -0.03
CA SER A 13 17.28 -1.00 0.61
C SER A 13 17.65 -0.87 2.10
N ILE A 14 17.65 -1.99 2.84
CA ILE A 14 18.05 -2.00 4.26
C ILE A 14 19.54 -1.66 4.40
N GLY A 15 20.38 -2.17 3.49
CA GLY A 15 21.82 -1.85 3.48
C GLY A 15 22.08 -0.36 3.29
N ILE A 16 21.37 0.31 2.35
CA ILE A 16 21.46 1.76 2.14
C ILE A 16 21.06 2.51 3.42
N MET A 17 19.93 2.18 4.01
CA MET A 17 19.46 2.83 5.24
C MET A 17 20.40 2.59 6.42
N ALA A 18 21.00 1.40 6.56
CA ALA A 18 21.93 1.08 7.64
C ALA A 18 23.26 1.87 7.56
N THR A 19 23.54 2.49 6.42
CA THR A 19 24.70 3.40 6.23
C THR A 19 24.34 4.88 6.31
N SER A 20 23.17 5.24 6.87
CA SER A 20 22.63 6.60 6.93
C SER A 20 22.48 7.27 5.56
N CYS A 21 22.32 6.47 4.51
CA CYS A 21 22.05 6.96 3.16
C CYS A 21 20.56 6.90 2.86
N SER A 22 20.08 7.82 2.01
CA SER A 22 18.71 7.83 1.52
C SER A 22 18.59 6.97 0.27
N ASP A 23 17.60 6.10 0.25
CA ASP A 23 17.24 5.26 -0.90
C ASP A 23 16.37 6.06 -1.89
N ILE A 24 16.67 5.95 -3.19
CA ILE A 24 15.89 6.56 -4.27
C ILE A 24 15.34 5.42 -5.16
N PRO A 25 14.13 4.94 -4.88
CA PRO A 25 13.59 3.74 -5.51
C PRO A 25 12.87 4.01 -6.83
N ARG A 26 13.08 3.16 -7.85
CA ARG A 26 12.31 3.14 -9.10
C ARG A 26 12.16 1.71 -9.64
N GLY A 27 11.14 1.51 -10.46
CA GLY A 27 10.94 0.26 -11.20
C GLY A 27 11.79 0.19 -12.47
N THR A 28 11.90 -0.99 -13.04
CA THR A 28 12.64 -1.23 -14.31
C THR A 28 11.97 -0.59 -15.53
N ASP A 29 10.70 -0.20 -15.42
CA ASP A 29 9.90 0.49 -16.41
C ASP A 29 10.24 1.99 -16.58
N VAL A 30 11.10 2.54 -15.70
CA VAL A 30 11.57 3.93 -15.77
C VAL A 30 12.17 4.25 -17.16
N THR A 31 11.79 5.41 -17.73
CA THR A 31 12.36 5.87 -19.00
C THR A 31 13.78 6.40 -18.82
N THR A 32 14.60 6.35 -19.88
CA THR A 32 15.97 6.88 -19.86
C THR A 32 16.00 8.35 -19.46
N LYS A 33 15.07 9.17 -20.00
CA LYS A 33 14.94 10.59 -19.65
C LYS A 33 14.60 10.83 -18.17
N GLU A 34 13.66 10.05 -17.62
CA GLU A 34 13.29 10.15 -16.21
C GLU A 34 14.44 9.71 -15.30
N LEU A 35 15.19 8.69 -15.74
CA LEU A 35 16.35 8.19 -15.02
C LEU A 35 17.47 9.22 -14.96
N ALA A 36 17.79 9.87 -16.10
CA ALA A 36 18.77 10.97 -16.16
C ALA A 36 18.38 12.11 -15.22
N TYR A 37 17.10 12.52 -15.26
CA TYR A 37 16.60 13.56 -14.38
C TYR A 37 16.73 13.20 -12.89
N ILE A 38 16.25 12.03 -12.48
CA ILE A 38 16.24 11.61 -11.08
C ILE A 38 17.66 11.51 -10.55
N LEU A 39 18.55 10.79 -11.23
CA LEU A 39 19.92 10.57 -10.77
C LEU A 39 20.74 11.86 -10.79
N GLY A 40 20.55 12.72 -11.78
CA GLY A 40 21.21 14.02 -11.85
C GLY A 40 20.72 14.99 -10.78
N PHE A 41 19.39 15.08 -10.60
CA PHE A 41 18.76 15.97 -9.60
C PHE A 41 19.13 15.61 -8.15
N THR A 42 19.42 14.33 -7.89
CA THR A 42 19.80 13.85 -6.55
C THR A 42 21.29 13.69 -6.35
N ASP A 43 22.11 14.10 -7.30
CA ASP A 43 23.59 13.91 -7.27
C ASP A 43 23.99 12.47 -6.88
N CYS A 44 23.30 11.50 -7.45
CA CYS A 44 23.44 10.10 -7.08
C CYS A 44 24.86 9.58 -7.41
N ARG A 45 25.56 9.03 -6.42
CA ARG A 45 26.92 8.49 -6.59
C ARG A 45 26.94 6.99 -6.85
N THR A 46 25.93 6.25 -6.38
CA THR A 46 25.85 4.79 -6.53
C THR A 46 24.46 4.38 -6.99
N VAL A 47 24.37 3.58 -8.04
CA VAL A 47 23.09 3.04 -8.55
C VAL A 47 23.13 1.51 -8.48
N CYS A 48 22.14 0.92 -7.83
CA CYS A 48 21.90 -0.51 -7.91
C CYS A 48 20.83 -0.78 -8.97
N VAL A 49 21.13 -1.61 -9.96
CA VAL A 49 20.23 -1.96 -11.08
C VAL A 49 19.94 -3.44 -11.13
N GLU A 50 18.70 -3.79 -11.47
CA GLU A 50 18.26 -5.17 -11.47
C GLU A 50 19.00 -6.03 -12.49
N ASN A 51 19.06 -5.59 -13.74
CA ASN A 51 19.45 -6.44 -14.87
C ASN A 51 20.16 -5.64 -15.99
N PRO A 52 20.75 -6.32 -16.99
CA PRO A 52 21.42 -5.69 -18.11
C PRO A 52 20.55 -4.77 -18.98
N TYR A 53 19.24 -4.93 -18.99
CA TYR A 53 18.34 -4.02 -19.68
C TYR A 53 18.36 -2.61 -19.04
N VAL A 54 18.29 -2.54 -17.71
CA VAL A 54 18.39 -1.26 -16.99
C VAL A 54 19.82 -0.70 -17.07
N LEU A 55 20.84 -1.56 -17.04
CA LEU A 55 22.24 -1.14 -17.26
C LEU A 55 22.43 -0.48 -18.63
N GLY A 56 21.77 -1.02 -19.69
CA GLY A 56 21.77 -0.41 -21.02
C GLY A 56 21.19 1.00 -21.03
N LYS A 57 20.06 1.23 -20.35
CA LYS A 57 19.51 2.59 -20.20
C LYS A 57 20.47 3.55 -19.49
N LEU A 58 21.22 3.08 -18.48
CA LEU A 58 22.22 3.90 -17.81
C LEU A 58 23.41 4.24 -18.72
N SER A 59 23.90 3.27 -19.50
CA SER A 59 25.03 3.52 -20.41
C SER A 59 24.72 4.61 -21.45
N GLU A 60 23.46 4.73 -21.88
CA GLU A 60 23.02 5.79 -22.81
C GLU A 60 23.13 7.21 -22.23
N ILE A 61 23.04 7.36 -20.91
CA ILE A 61 23.02 8.67 -20.22
C ILE A 61 24.23 8.88 -19.29
N ILE A 62 25.22 8.01 -19.34
CA ILE A 62 26.32 8.04 -18.38
C ILE A 62 27.08 9.37 -18.40
N SER A 63 27.21 10.01 -19.56
CA SER A 63 27.83 11.32 -19.73
C SER A 63 27.05 12.47 -19.08
N GLU A 64 25.76 12.29 -18.83
CA GLU A 64 24.89 13.26 -18.16
C GLU A 64 24.97 13.15 -16.63
N LEU A 65 25.67 12.13 -16.11
CA LEU A 65 25.73 11.78 -14.68
C LEU A 65 27.15 11.92 -14.10
N PRO A 66 27.71 13.14 -14.03
CA PRO A 66 29.11 13.34 -13.64
C PRO A 66 29.42 12.97 -12.17
N LYS A 67 28.40 12.80 -11.34
CA LYS A 67 28.55 12.40 -9.91
C LYS A 67 28.47 10.89 -9.72
N LEU A 68 28.04 10.13 -10.75
CA LEU A 68 27.91 8.68 -10.64
C LEU A 68 29.30 8.02 -10.67
N GLU A 69 29.60 7.26 -9.63
CA GLU A 69 30.90 6.59 -9.42
C GLU A 69 30.76 5.07 -9.53
N HIS A 70 29.64 4.51 -9.06
CA HIS A 70 29.47 3.08 -8.94
C HIS A 70 28.10 2.59 -9.46
N ILE A 71 28.12 1.49 -10.19
CA ILE A 71 26.93 0.73 -10.57
C ILE A 71 27.02 -0.67 -9.98
N ILE A 72 25.96 -1.13 -9.30
CA ILE A 72 25.85 -2.49 -8.76
C ILE A 72 24.79 -3.23 -9.59
N LEU A 73 25.19 -4.27 -10.31
CA LEU A 73 24.29 -5.12 -11.09
C LEU A 73 23.86 -6.33 -10.27
N VAL A 74 22.53 -6.50 -10.08
CA VAL A 74 21.96 -7.57 -9.26
C VAL A 74 21.91 -8.88 -10.03
N ASP A 75 21.36 -8.89 -11.25
CA ASP A 75 21.29 -10.07 -12.11
C ASP A 75 22.54 -10.16 -12.97
N ASP A 76 23.59 -10.74 -12.39
CA ASP A 76 24.95 -10.73 -12.91
C ASP A 76 25.38 -12.05 -13.56
N GLN A 77 24.44 -13.00 -13.77
CA GLN A 77 24.77 -14.34 -14.26
C GLN A 77 25.15 -14.36 -15.75
N ASN A 78 26.38 -14.84 -16.04
CA ASN A 78 26.88 -15.29 -17.35
C ASN A 78 26.70 -14.34 -18.56
N GLN A 79 26.72 -13.02 -18.35
CA GLN A 79 26.59 -12.07 -19.43
C GLN A 79 27.90 -11.32 -19.70
N ALA A 80 28.23 -11.18 -20.98
CA ALA A 80 29.29 -10.25 -21.43
C ALA A 80 28.82 -8.80 -21.15
N LEU A 81 29.45 -8.17 -20.17
CA LEU A 81 29.12 -6.81 -19.73
C LEU A 81 30.03 -5.75 -20.39
N ASP A 82 31.09 -6.20 -21.07
CA ASP A 82 32.10 -5.35 -21.70
C ASP A 82 31.56 -4.50 -22.86
N LYS A 83 30.35 -4.81 -23.32
CA LYS A 83 29.64 -4.05 -24.37
C LYS A 83 29.04 -2.72 -23.90
N TYR A 84 28.97 -2.47 -22.59
CA TYR A 84 28.40 -1.23 -22.04
C TYR A 84 29.51 -0.21 -21.82
N GLU A 85 29.38 0.94 -22.46
CA GLU A 85 30.28 2.07 -22.28
C GLU A 85 29.88 2.83 -21.01
N LEU A 86 30.67 2.68 -19.95
CA LEU A 86 30.36 3.25 -18.63
C LEU A 86 31.34 4.38 -18.22
N GLY A 87 32.20 4.82 -19.13
CA GLY A 87 33.19 5.87 -18.85
C GLY A 87 34.07 5.52 -17.65
N ASN A 88 34.14 6.42 -16.67
CA ASN A 88 34.91 6.23 -15.45
C ASN A 88 34.12 5.53 -14.32
N VAL A 89 32.88 5.10 -14.58
CA VAL A 89 32.01 4.47 -13.56
C VAL A 89 32.39 3.01 -13.36
N THR A 90 32.59 2.61 -12.11
CA THR A 90 32.95 1.23 -11.78
C THR A 90 31.71 0.33 -11.67
N LEU A 91 31.71 -0.75 -12.49
CA LEU A 91 30.65 -1.76 -12.42
C LEU A 91 30.99 -2.86 -11.42
N HIS A 92 30.09 -3.08 -10.48
CA HIS A 92 30.19 -4.13 -9.48
C HIS A 92 29.12 -5.18 -9.70
N ARG A 93 29.47 -6.45 -9.43
CA ARG A 93 28.51 -7.56 -9.36
C ARG A 93 27.96 -7.67 -7.95
N PHE A 94 26.64 -7.75 -7.79
CA PHE A 94 25.99 -7.80 -6.47
C PHE A 94 26.56 -8.90 -5.56
N ARG A 95 26.78 -10.11 -6.09
CA ARG A 95 27.36 -11.22 -5.30
C ARG A 95 28.78 -10.92 -4.83
N SER A 96 29.56 -10.22 -5.63
CA SER A 96 30.93 -9.80 -5.24
C SER A 96 30.89 -8.77 -4.11
N ILE A 97 29.96 -7.82 -4.17
CA ILE A 97 29.74 -6.84 -3.08
C ILE A 97 29.30 -7.55 -1.80
N VAL A 98 28.36 -8.51 -1.87
CA VAL A 98 27.93 -9.30 -0.70
C VAL A 98 29.11 -10.07 -0.09
N LYS A 99 29.96 -10.68 -0.94
CA LYS A 99 31.15 -11.41 -0.45
C LYS A 99 32.17 -10.47 0.20
N ALA A 100 32.46 -9.33 -0.44
CA ALA A 100 33.36 -8.31 0.11
C ALA A 100 32.82 -7.74 1.43
N GLY A 101 31.51 -7.45 1.49
CA GLY A 101 30.85 -6.95 2.69
C GLY A 101 30.91 -7.93 3.88
N LYS A 102 30.79 -9.23 3.64
CA LYS A 102 30.96 -10.25 4.70
C LYS A 102 32.37 -10.18 5.29
N LYS A 103 33.41 -10.20 4.43
CA LYS A 103 34.79 -10.09 4.88
C LYS A 103 35.05 -8.78 5.63
N TRP A 104 34.57 -7.66 5.08
CA TRP A 104 34.73 -6.35 5.71
C TRP A 104 34.06 -6.29 7.10
N ARG A 105 32.90 -6.92 7.27
CA ARG A 105 32.20 -7.01 8.56
C ARG A 105 32.96 -7.83 9.60
N GLU A 106 33.66 -8.89 9.19
CA GLU A 106 34.54 -9.67 10.09
C GLU A 106 35.69 -8.81 10.61
N GLU A 107 36.24 -7.92 9.77
CA GLU A 107 37.31 -6.98 10.10
C GLU A 107 36.80 -5.74 10.89
N ASN A 108 35.52 -5.41 10.76
CA ASN A 108 34.89 -4.22 11.34
C ASN A 108 33.53 -4.54 12.02
N PRO A 109 33.51 -5.38 13.05
CA PRO A 109 32.27 -5.98 13.58
C PRO A 109 31.29 -4.96 14.18
N GLU A 110 31.77 -3.84 14.74
CA GLU A 110 30.95 -2.87 15.46
C GLU A 110 30.48 -1.69 14.61
N VAL A 111 31.01 -1.51 13.38
CA VAL A 111 30.78 -0.29 12.60
C VAL A 111 29.33 -0.18 12.15
N ILE A 112 28.73 -1.29 11.66
CA ILE A 112 27.33 -1.29 11.19
C ILE A 112 26.38 -1.09 12.35
N GLU A 113 26.57 -1.79 13.46
CA GLU A 113 25.77 -1.66 14.67
C GLU A 113 25.84 -0.25 15.24
N THR A 114 27.03 0.36 15.28
CA THR A 114 27.25 1.74 15.71
C THR A 114 26.51 2.73 14.78
N ASN A 115 26.61 2.55 13.46
CA ASN A 115 25.89 3.39 12.51
C ASN A 115 24.38 3.31 12.74
N ILE A 116 23.82 2.09 12.83
CA ILE A 116 22.38 1.89 13.04
C ILE A 116 21.91 2.57 14.33
N LEU A 117 22.67 2.46 15.42
CA LEU A 117 22.33 3.09 16.70
C LEU A 117 22.40 4.63 16.65
N ASN A 118 23.18 5.21 15.75
CA ASN A 118 23.31 6.65 15.58
C ASN A 118 22.28 7.27 14.64
N ILE A 119 21.57 6.45 13.83
CA ILE A 119 20.53 6.94 12.92
C ILE A 119 19.39 7.56 13.73
N LYS A 120 19.04 8.79 13.39
CA LYS A 120 17.92 9.49 14.02
C LYS A 120 16.63 9.22 13.25
N PRO A 121 15.49 9.10 13.94
CA PRO A 121 14.20 8.87 13.29
C PRO A 121 13.81 9.95 12.27
N GLU A 122 14.31 11.17 12.43
CA GLU A 122 14.05 12.34 11.56
C GLU A 122 14.95 12.37 10.32
N GLU A 123 15.96 11.51 10.23
CA GLU A 123 16.80 11.40 9.04
C GLU A 123 15.99 10.84 7.86
N THR A 124 16.34 11.30 6.66
CA THR A 124 15.67 10.88 5.42
C THR A 124 16.02 9.45 5.09
N ALA A 125 15.03 8.59 5.14
CA ALA A 125 15.17 7.17 4.78
C ALA A 125 15.08 6.95 3.26
N THR A 126 14.24 7.74 2.58
CA THR A 126 13.98 7.55 1.14
C THR A 126 13.44 8.82 0.49
N ILE A 127 13.73 8.98 -0.81
CA ILE A 127 13.17 10.03 -1.66
C ILE A 127 12.39 9.34 -2.78
N ILE A 128 11.06 9.40 -2.72
CA ILE A 128 10.19 8.72 -3.69
C ILE A 128 9.68 9.73 -4.71
N PHE A 129 10.07 9.56 -5.97
CA PHE A 129 9.62 10.42 -7.05
C PHE A 129 8.20 10.06 -7.50
N THR A 130 7.33 11.08 -7.55
CA THR A 130 5.95 10.98 -8.05
C THR A 130 5.78 11.82 -9.29
N SER A 131 4.85 11.44 -10.18
CA SER A 131 4.50 12.24 -11.35
C SER A 131 3.89 13.57 -10.89
N GLY A 132 4.61 14.65 -11.11
CA GLY A 132 4.12 16.01 -10.86
C GLY A 132 3.00 16.40 -11.84
N THR A 133 2.08 17.25 -11.39
CA THR A 133 1.03 17.82 -12.26
C THR A 133 1.58 18.74 -13.36
N THR A 134 2.83 19.18 -13.20
CA THR A 134 3.59 20.01 -14.14
C THR A 134 4.41 19.19 -15.14
N GLY A 135 4.33 17.86 -15.09
CA GLY A 135 5.10 16.95 -15.93
C GLY A 135 6.50 16.60 -15.39
N THR A 136 7.09 17.40 -14.51
CA THR A 136 8.38 17.09 -13.87
C THR A 136 8.15 16.28 -12.60
N PRO A 137 8.82 15.12 -12.41
CA PRO A 137 8.70 14.33 -11.19
C PRO A 137 9.16 15.11 -9.95
N LYS A 138 8.44 14.93 -8.84
CA LYS A 138 8.75 15.53 -7.54
C LYS A 138 9.27 14.47 -6.60
N GLY A 139 10.39 14.72 -5.94
CA GLY A 139 10.98 13.84 -4.93
C GLY A 139 10.33 14.06 -3.56
N VAL A 140 9.50 13.15 -3.11
CA VAL A 140 8.89 13.19 -1.76
C VAL A 140 9.91 12.65 -0.74
N GLU A 141 10.33 13.50 0.18
CA GLU A 141 11.32 13.17 1.21
C GLU A 141 10.65 12.57 2.44
N LEU A 142 10.90 11.28 2.70
CA LEU A 142 10.32 10.53 3.81
C LEU A 142 11.39 10.09 4.80
N THR A 143 11.12 10.33 6.09
CA THR A 143 12.02 9.97 7.19
C THR A 143 11.75 8.55 7.71
N HIS A 144 12.67 8.00 8.51
CA HIS A 144 12.45 6.74 9.22
C HIS A 144 11.20 6.83 10.10
N GLN A 145 10.99 7.95 10.80
CA GLN A 145 9.82 8.18 11.65
C GLN A 145 8.51 8.12 10.89
N ASN A 146 8.48 8.59 9.61
CA ASN A 146 7.26 8.55 8.80
C ASN A 146 6.76 7.11 8.58
N PHE A 147 7.65 6.12 8.52
CA PHE A 147 7.28 4.70 8.41
C PHE A 147 7.02 4.07 9.77
N LEU A 148 7.90 4.29 10.75
CA LEU A 148 7.84 3.64 12.06
C LEU A 148 6.55 3.94 12.82
N CYS A 149 6.05 5.18 12.75
CA CYS A 149 4.81 5.58 13.44
C CYS A 149 3.57 4.81 12.98
N GLN A 150 3.61 4.20 11.79
CA GLN A 150 2.48 3.50 11.19
C GLN A 150 2.38 2.02 11.62
N LEU A 151 3.52 1.39 11.99
CA LEU A 151 3.60 -0.07 12.12
C LEU A 151 2.67 -0.63 13.20
N GLN A 152 2.72 -0.08 14.42
CA GLN A 152 1.84 -0.55 15.49
C GLN A 152 0.36 -0.25 15.23
N PRO A 153 -0.05 0.96 14.79
CA PRO A 153 -1.44 1.22 14.42
C PRO A 153 -1.97 0.37 13.26
N MET A 154 -1.11 -0.06 12.33
CA MET A 154 -1.48 -1.04 11.31
C MET A 154 -1.73 -2.42 11.93
N GLN A 155 -0.89 -2.84 12.88
CA GLN A 155 -1.05 -4.10 13.61
C GLN A 155 -2.39 -4.17 14.34
N ASP A 156 -2.79 -3.10 15.02
CA ASP A 156 -4.06 -3.01 15.75
C ASP A 156 -5.29 -3.21 14.82
N ARG A 157 -5.12 -2.95 13.51
CA ARG A 157 -6.17 -3.13 12.51
C ARG A 157 -6.10 -4.45 11.75
N LEU A 158 -4.91 -5.03 11.61
CA LEU A 158 -4.67 -6.22 10.79
C LEU A 158 -4.66 -7.51 11.62
N ASP A 159 -4.19 -7.46 12.87
CA ASP A 159 -4.01 -8.64 13.72
C ASP A 159 -3.11 -9.69 13.02
N PHE A 160 -1.92 -9.22 12.61
CA PHE A 160 -0.91 -9.98 11.92
C PHE A 160 0.03 -10.65 12.94
N HIS A 161 0.42 -11.88 12.72
CA HIS A 161 1.21 -12.64 13.66
C HIS A 161 2.58 -13.02 13.07
N ARG A 162 3.50 -13.39 13.96
CA ARG A 162 4.80 -13.93 13.57
C ARG A 162 4.62 -15.10 12.61
N ALA A 163 5.45 -15.13 11.55
CA ALA A 163 5.43 -16.11 10.47
C ALA A 163 4.20 -16.06 9.56
N ASP A 164 3.25 -15.12 9.75
CA ASP A 164 2.21 -14.86 8.75
C ASP A 164 2.85 -14.43 7.43
N ARG A 165 2.19 -14.78 6.34
CA ARG A 165 2.67 -14.54 4.98
C ARG A 165 1.91 -13.38 4.34
N CYS A 166 2.65 -12.42 3.83
CA CYS A 166 2.12 -11.32 3.03
C CYS A 166 2.40 -11.57 1.55
N MET A 167 1.36 -11.58 0.74
CA MET A 167 1.51 -11.65 -0.72
C MET A 167 1.82 -10.25 -1.26
N CYS A 168 3.02 -10.07 -1.82
CA CYS A 168 3.55 -8.82 -2.32
C CYS A 168 3.43 -8.77 -3.86
N ILE A 169 2.53 -7.95 -4.37
CA ILE A 169 2.22 -7.86 -5.81
C ILE A 169 2.27 -6.44 -6.36
N LEU A 170 2.27 -5.46 -5.49
CA LEU A 170 2.41 -4.06 -5.89
C LEU A 170 3.88 -3.72 -6.15
N PRO A 171 4.18 -2.70 -6.96
CA PRO A 171 5.56 -2.28 -7.17
C PRO A 171 6.26 -1.94 -5.86
N ILE A 172 7.40 -2.60 -5.60
CA ILE A 172 8.15 -2.47 -4.35
C ILE A 172 8.73 -1.06 -4.15
N TRP A 173 9.00 -0.36 -5.24
CA TRP A 173 9.45 1.03 -5.23
C TRP A 173 8.35 2.04 -4.87
N HIS A 174 7.08 1.61 -4.88
CA HIS A 174 5.96 2.45 -4.48
C HIS A 174 5.77 2.41 -2.95
N VAL A 175 5.57 3.58 -2.34
CA VAL A 175 5.42 3.72 -0.88
C VAL A 175 4.40 2.78 -0.26
N TYR A 176 3.32 2.46 -0.98
CA TYR A 176 2.26 1.58 -0.49
C TYR A 176 2.74 0.14 -0.26
N GLN A 177 3.47 -0.46 -1.21
CA GLN A 177 4.06 -1.78 -1.00
C GLN A 177 5.13 -1.72 0.09
N ARG A 178 5.94 -0.70 0.09
CA ARG A 178 7.09 -0.51 0.96
C ARG A 178 6.74 -0.48 2.44
N VAL A 179 5.68 0.27 2.83
CA VAL A 179 5.23 0.30 4.24
C VAL A 179 4.77 -1.08 4.71
N PHE A 180 4.11 -1.87 3.82
CA PHE A 180 3.72 -3.25 4.15
C PHE A 180 4.92 -4.18 4.30
N GLU A 181 5.98 -4.00 3.53
CA GLU A 181 7.19 -4.80 3.67
C GLU A 181 7.92 -4.50 4.98
N PHE A 182 8.05 -3.21 5.36
CA PHE A 182 8.56 -2.84 6.67
C PHE A 182 7.68 -3.38 7.81
N PHE A 183 6.36 -3.33 7.66
CA PHE A 183 5.42 -3.91 8.60
C PHE A 183 5.64 -5.41 8.78
N VAL A 184 5.76 -6.16 7.69
CA VAL A 184 6.00 -7.61 7.73
C VAL A 184 7.33 -7.96 8.40
N PHE A 185 8.40 -7.22 8.10
CA PHE A 185 9.69 -7.39 8.77
C PHE A 185 9.62 -7.10 10.26
N TYR A 186 9.00 -5.98 10.64
CA TYR A 186 8.89 -5.57 12.03
C TYR A 186 8.16 -6.61 12.89
N PHE A 187 7.13 -7.26 12.34
CA PHE A 187 6.38 -8.31 13.03
C PHE A 187 6.86 -9.74 12.72
N ALA A 188 8.08 -9.88 12.18
CA ALA A 188 8.70 -11.17 11.86
C ALA A 188 7.84 -12.10 10.99
N GLY A 189 7.15 -11.54 9.99
CA GLY A 189 6.39 -12.26 8.99
C GLY A 189 7.23 -12.67 7.78
N THR A 190 6.57 -13.18 6.75
CA THR A 190 7.20 -13.66 5.51
C THR A 190 6.68 -12.89 4.30
N LEU A 191 7.58 -12.28 3.53
CA LEU A 191 7.26 -11.64 2.24
C LEU A 191 7.24 -12.70 1.14
N CYS A 192 6.16 -12.71 0.35
CA CYS A 192 5.98 -13.65 -0.75
C CYS A 192 5.67 -12.87 -2.02
N TYR A 193 6.65 -12.78 -2.92
CA TYR A 193 6.50 -12.02 -4.17
C TYR A 193 5.72 -12.80 -5.22
N SER A 194 4.78 -12.12 -5.90
CA SER A 194 4.00 -12.65 -7.01
C SER A 194 3.71 -11.54 -8.04
N LYS A 195 3.03 -11.88 -9.11
CA LYS A 195 2.65 -10.94 -10.18
C LYS A 195 1.15 -10.62 -10.12
N PRO A 196 0.72 -9.38 -10.44
CA PRO A 196 -0.68 -8.96 -10.39
C PRO A 196 -1.52 -9.53 -11.56
N VAL A 197 -1.31 -10.80 -11.91
CA VAL A 197 -2.02 -11.53 -12.97
C VAL A 197 -2.91 -12.59 -12.32
N ALA A 198 -4.22 -12.54 -12.56
CA ALA A 198 -5.20 -13.36 -11.83
C ALA A 198 -4.92 -14.87 -11.84
N SER A 199 -4.47 -15.43 -12.98
CA SER A 199 -4.13 -16.87 -13.09
C SER A 199 -2.89 -17.23 -12.26
N ILE A 200 -1.88 -16.39 -12.25
CA ILE A 200 -0.66 -16.56 -11.46
C ILE A 200 -1.00 -16.43 -9.97
N LEU A 201 -1.75 -15.39 -9.59
CA LEU A 201 -2.18 -15.16 -8.21
C LEU A 201 -2.96 -16.33 -7.64
N LEU A 202 -3.93 -16.89 -8.39
CA LEU A 202 -4.72 -18.04 -7.92
C LEU A 202 -3.82 -19.28 -7.70
N SER A 203 -2.84 -19.51 -8.57
CA SER A 203 -1.85 -20.59 -8.38
C SER A 203 -0.98 -20.34 -7.14
N ASP A 204 -0.49 -19.12 -7.00
CA ASP A 204 0.41 -18.75 -5.90
C ASP A 204 -0.32 -18.70 -4.55
N PHE A 205 -1.59 -18.29 -4.51
CA PHE A 205 -2.42 -18.40 -3.31
C PHE A 205 -2.47 -19.81 -2.74
N LEU A 206 -2.59 -20.83 -3.60
CA LEU A 206 -2.62 -22.23 -3.16
C LEU A 206 -1.29 -22.69 -2.59
N LYS A 207 -0.18 -22.23 -3.16
CA LYS A 207 1.18 -22.57 -2.72
C LYS A 207 1.59 -21.82 -1.46
N VAL A 208 1.38 -20.50 -1.46
CA VAL A 208 1.82 -19.59 -0.41
C VAL A 208 0.87 -19.60 0.79
N ARG A 209 -0.44 -19.70 0.55
CA ARG A 209 -1.49 -19.63 1.57
C ARG A 209 -1.35 -18.36 2.45
N PRO A 210 -1.37 -17.15 1.86
CA PRO A 210 -1.08 -15.91 2.57
C PRO A 210 -2.19 -15.54 3.54
N GLN A 211 -1.84 -14.82 4.59
CA GLN A 211 -2.75 -14.21 5.54
C GLN A 211 -3.21 -12.82 5.09
N VAL A 212 -2.31 -12.05 4.45
CA VAL A 212 -2.56 -10.66 4.08
C VAL A 212 -2.07 -10.37 2.66
N MET A 213 -2.77 -9.48 1.95
CA MET A 213 -2.34 -8.97 0.64
C MET A 213 -2.72 -7.49 0.48
N PRO A 214 -1.76 -6.56 0.46
CA PRO A 214 -1.98 -5.21 -0.03
C PRO A 214 -2.18 -5.22 -1.55
N CYS A 215 -3.18 -4.50 -2.03
CA CYS A 215 -3.55 -4.55 -3.43
C CYS A 215 -4.30 -3.28 -3.89
N VAL A 216 -4.52 -3.15 -5.19
CA VAL A 216 -5.32 -2.10 -5.80
C VAL A 216 -6.68 -2.64 -6.27
N PRO A 217 -7.71 -1.79 -6.41
CA PRO A 217 -9.07 -2.21 -6.80
C PRO A 217 -9.13 -3.04 -8.08
N ARG A 218 -8.28 -2.72 -9.07
CA ARG A 218 -8.23 -3.42 -10.36
C ARG A 218 -7.89 -4.91 -10.23
N VAL A 219 -7.01 -5.27 -9.32
CA VAL A 219 -6.63 -6.69 -9.09
C VAL A 219 -7.75 -7.43 -8.36
N TRP A 220 -8.42 -6.77 -7.40
CA TRP A 220 -9.62 -7.34 -6.77
C TRP A 220 -10.74 -7.59 -7.78
N ASP A 221 -10.93 -6.68 -8.76
CA ASP A 221 -11.89 -6.90 -9.84
C ASP A 221 -11.49 -8.10 -10.71
N ALA A 222 -10.24 -8.22 -11.09
CA ALA A 222 -9.74 -9.37 -11.85
C ALA A 222 -9.95 -10.70 -11.11
N LEU A 223 -9.70 -10.75 -9.80
CA LEU A 223 -9.99 -11.92 -8.95
C LEU A 223 -11.50 -12.21 -8.88
N TYR A 224 -12.33 -11.19 -8.73
CA TYR A 224 -13.80 -11.34 -8.77
C TYR A 224 -14.27 -11.95 -10.09
N GLN A 225 -13.77 -11.46 -11.22
CA GLN A 225 -14.10 -11.96 -12.55
C GLN A 225 -13.68 -13.44 -12.72
N ALA A 226 -12.45 -13.78 -12.29
CA ALA A 226 -11.92 -15.14 -12.38
C ALA A 226 -12.76 -16.12 -11.53
N ILE A 227 -13.08 -15.75 -10.28
CA ILE A 227 -13.90 -16.56 -9.37
C ILE A 227 -15.32 -16.72 -9.95
N SER A 228 -15.94 -15.62 -10.39
CA SER A 228 -17.31 -15.64 -10.95
C SER A 228 -17.40 -16.49 -12.21
N LYS A 229 -16.39 -16.38 -13.11
CA LYS A 229 -16.31 -17.20 -14.32
C LYS A 229 -16.19 -18.69 -13.99
N LYS A 230 -15.35 -19.05 -13.01
CA LYS A 230 -15.19 -20.44 -12.59
C LYS A 230 -16.52 -21.03 -12.08
N ILE A 231 -17.21 -20.33 -11.17
CA ILE A 231 -18.50 -20.78 -10.60
C ILE A 231 -19.57 -20.91 -11.71
N LYS A 232 -19.62 -19.96 -12.64
CA LYS A 232 -20.60 -19.97 -13.74
C LYS A 232 -20.35 -21.13 -14.72
N ASN A 233 -19.10 -21.50 -14.94
CA ASN A 233 -18.73 -22.58 -15.85
C ASN A 233 -18.97 -23.97 -15.26
N ASP A 234 -19.01 -24.11 -13.92
CA ASP A 234 -19.27 -25.41 -13.27
C ASP A 234 -20.67 -25.92 -13.60
N SER A 235 -21.73 -25.12 -13.40
CA SER A 235 -23.13 -25.45 -13.74
C SER A 235 -24.06 -24.24 -13.58
N LYS A 236 -25.07 -24.12 -14.41
CA LYS A 236 -26.14 -23.12 -14.27
C LYS A 236 -26.84 -23.21 -12.90
N ILE A 237 -27.07 -24.42 -12.42
CA ILE A 237 -27.69 -24.65 -11.10
C ILE A 237 -26.78 -24.15 -9.98
N VAL A 238 -25.49 -24.48 -10.02
CA VAL A 238 -24.48 -24.01 -9.06
C VAL A 238 -24.45 -22.50 -9.04
N TRP A 239 -24.48 -21.85 -10.20
CA TRP A 239 -24.50 -20.39 -10.30
C TRP A 239 -25.74 -19.75 -9.65
N VAL A 240 -26.94 -20.32 -9.90
CA VAL A 240 -28.21 -19.83 -9.32
C VAL A 240 -28.19 -19.98 -7.79
N LEU A 241 -27.79 -21.15 -7.28
CA LEU A 241 -27.69 -21.42 -5.84
C LEU A 241 -26.67 -20.52 -5.18
N PHE A 242 -25.50 -20.34 -5.79
CA PHE A 242 -24.47 -19.41 -5.30
C PHE A 242 -25.01 -17.99 -5.16
N ASN A 243 -25.72 -17.48 -6.18
CA ASN A 243 -26.31 -16.13 -6.12
C ASN A 243 -27.38 -16.01 -5.04
N PHE A 244 -28.20 -17.03 -4.86
CA PHE A 244 -29.20 -17.08 -3.78
C PHE A 244 -28.54 -16.98 -2.41
N PHE A 245 -27.58 -17.85 -2.10
CA PHE A 245 -26.89 -17.85 -0.80
C PHE A 245 -26.04 -16.58 -0.59
N SER A 246 -25.41 -16.07 -1.65
CA SER A 246 -24.69 -14.80 -1.61
C SER A 246 -25.63 -13.62 -1.27
N SER A 247 -26.84 -13.62 -1.82
CA SER A 247 -27.87 -12.60 -1.53
C SER A 247 -28.38 -12.68 -0.09
N CYS A 248 -28.65 -13.89 0.40
CA CYS A 248 -28.99 -14.12 1.81
C CYS A 248 -27.86 -13.67 2.74
N SER A 249 -26.60 -13.96 2.39
CA SER A 249 -25.43 -13.52 3.16
C SER A 249 -25.31 -12.00 3.19
N LYS A 250 -25.45 -11.32 2.03
CA LYS A 250 -25.46 -9.83 1.94
C LYS A 250 -26.56 -9.24 2.83
N GLY A 251 -27.78 -9.75 2.75
CA GLY A 251 -28.90 -9.32 3.58
C GLY A 251 -28.62 -9.47 5.08
N SER A 252 -28.13 -10.64 5.48
CA SER A 252 -27.73 -10.95 6.86
C SER A 252 -26.67 -9.97 7.38
N ILE A 253 -25.63 -9.65 6.58
CA ILE A 253 -24.56 -8.71 6.94
C ILE A 253 -25.12 -7.30 7.10
N VAL A 254 -25.94 -6.81 6.15
CA VAL A 254 -26.54 -5.47 6.21
C VAL A 254 -27.41 -5.31 7.46
N LEU A 255 -28.18 -6.34 7.82
CA LEU A 255 -28.99 -6.33 9.05
C LEU A 255 -28.10 -6.27 10.30
N MET A 256 -27.07 -7.11 10.36
CA MET A 256 -26.12 -7.10 11.48
C MET A 256 -25.37 -5.76 11.60
N ASP A 257 -24.98 -5.15 10.49
CA ASP A 257 -24.32 -3.83 10.50
C ASP A 257 -25.26 -2.73 11.00
N LYS A 258 -26.56 -2.79 10.64
CA LYS A 258 -27.57 -1.90 11.22
C LYS A 258 -27.76 -2.12 12.73
N ILE A 259 -27.83 -3.37 13.18
CA ILE A 259 -27.95 -3.75 14.59
C ILE A 259 -26.74 -3.22 15.38
N LYS A 260 -25.53 -3.49 14.89
CA LYS A 260 -24.27 -3.07 15.50
C LYS A 260 -23.87 -1.61 15.26
N CYS A 261 -24.75 -0.82 14.60
CA CYS A 261 -24.47 0.58 14.26
C CYS A 261 -23.24 0.80 13.38
N ARG A 262 -22.85 -0.17 12.55
CA ARG A 262 -21.73 -0.13 11.60
C ARG A 262 -22.14 0.48 10.25
N ASN A 263 -22.90 1.52 10.24
CA ASN A 263 -23.36 2.20 9.05
C ASN A 263 -22.99 3.68 9.09
N LYS A 264 -22.80 4.28 7.92
CA LYS A 264 -22.52 5.72 7.78
C LYS A 264 -23.60 6.56 8.49
N LYS A 265 -23.19 7.43 9.38
CA LYS A 265 -24.05 8.35 10.11
C LYS A 265 -23.57 9.77 9.90
N PHE A 266 -24.50 10.67 9.59
CA PHE A 266 -24.23 12.10 9.42
C PHE A 266 -24.91 12.96 10.48
N LYS A 267 -25.75 12.33 11.31
CA LYS A 267 -26.47 13.00 12.43
C LYS A 267 -26.47 12.07 13.64
N HIS A 268 -26.64 12.64 14.82
CA HIS A 268 -26.80 11.90 16.05
C HIS A 268 -27.99 10.92 15.98
N THR A 269 -27.83 9.71 16.48
CA THR A 269 -28.92 8.69 16.50
C THR A 269 -29.68 8.80 17.81
N THR A 270 -30.99 9.05 17.75
CA THR A 270 -31.85 9.11 18.94
C THR A 270 -32.00 7.74 19.61
N LEU A 271 -32.19 7.72 20.95
CA LEU A 271 -32.41 6.50 21.74
C LEU A 271 -33.58 5.64 21.22
N PHE A 272 -34.64 6.27 20.74
CA PHE A 272 -35.78 5.59 20.13
C PHE A 272 -35.37 4.72 18.91
N LYS A 273 -34.51 5.25 18.04
CA LYS A 273 -33.98 4.49 16.89
C LYS A 273 -33.06 3.33 17.30
N VAL A 274 -32.43 3.42 18.46
CA VAL A 274 -31.59 2.33 18.99
C VAL A 274 -32.48 1.17 19.47
N GLY A 275 -33.58 1.45 20.19
CA GLY A 275 -34.53 0.43 20.63
C GLY A 275 -35.18 -0.35 19.49
N MET A 276 -35.60 0.34 18.41
CA MET A 276 -36.19 -0.30 17.24
C MET A 276 -35.24 -1.26 16.48
N LYS A 277 -33.93 -1.13 16.65
CA LYS A 277 -32.97 -2.05 16.02
C LYS A 277 -33.06 -3.49 16.50
N LYS A 278 -33.58 -3.71 17.72
CA LYS A 278 -33.83 -5.07 18.24
C LYS A 278 -34.80 -5.87 17.36
N LEU A 279 -35.73 -5.20 16.68
CA LEU A 279 -36.65 -5.84 15.73
C LEU A 279 -35.94 -6.41 14.50
N LEU A 280 -34.75 -5.90 14.17
CA LEU A 280 -33.95 -6.41 13.04
C LEU A 280 -33.33 -7.79 13.30
N TYR A 281 -33.34 -8.27 14.57
CA TYR A 281 -32.88 -9.64 14.86
C TYR A 281 -33.80 -10.72 14.26
N VAL A 282 -35.09 -10.44 14.08
CA VAL A 282 -36.04 -11.39 13.48
C VAL A 282 -35.65 -11.70 12.03
N PRO A 283 -35.60 -10.70 11.08
CA PRO A 283 -35.17 -10.97 9.71
C PRO A 283 -33.69 -11.40 9.61
N TYR A 284 -32.84 -11.00 10.55
CA TYR A 284 -31.49 -11.53 10.62
C TYR A 284 -31.49 -13.04 10.92
N GLY A 285 -32.28 -13.46 11.90
CA GLY A 285 -32.43 -14.87 12.29
C GLY A 285 -32.93 -15.77 11.14
N THR A 286 -33.80 -15.25 10.26
CA THR A 286 -34.25 -16.01 9.08
C THR A 286 -33.16 -16.14 8.00
N LEU A 287 -32.32 -15.13 7.79
CA LEU A 287 -31.26 -15.16 6.75
C LEU A 287 -29.99 -15.87 7.22
N TYR A 288 -29.72 -15.90 8.53
CA TYR A 288 -28.48 -16.44 9.09
C TYR A 288 -28.24 -17.92 8.80
N PRO A 289 -29.24 -18.85 8.89
CA PRO A 289 -29.07 -20.25 8.49
C PRO A 289 -28.64 -20.42 7.04
N PHE A 290 -29.26 -19.67 6.12
CA PHE A 290 -28.90 -19.70 4.69
C PHE A 290 -27.47 -19.19 4.46
N ARG A 291 -27.03 -18.16 5.18
CA ARG A 291 -25.64 -17.72 5.15
C ARG A 291 -24.68 -18.83 5.59
N LYS A 292 -24.99 -19.54 6.69
CA LYS A 292 -24.18 -20.67 7.19
C LYS A 292 -24.14 -21.83 6.21
N LEU A 293 -25.28 -22.17 5.60
CA LEU A 293 -25.35 -23.20 4.57
C LEU A 293 -24.57 -22.81 3.32
N GLY A 294 -24.69 -21.56 2.86
CA GLY A 294 -23.91 -21.02 1.75
C GLY A 294 -22.41 -21.03 2.02
N ASP A 295 -21.99 -20.76 3.27
CA ASP A 295 -20.58 -20.87 3.66
C ASP A 295 -20.06 -22.31 3.52
N LYS A 296 -20.85 -23.29 3.99
CA LYS A 296 -20.48 -24.70 3.91
C LYS A 296 -20.43 -25.23 2.48
N LEU A 297 -21.40 -24.84 1.63
CA LEU A 297 -21.56 -25.40 0.28
C LEU A 297 -20.67 -24.69 -0.78
N PHE A 298 -20.44 -23.38 -0.63
CA PHE A 298 -19.84 -22.56 -1.68
C PHE A 298 -18.68 -21.69 -1.19
N PHE A 299 -18.89 -20.90 -0.11
CA PHE A 299 -17.93 -19.84 0.23
C PHE A 299 -16.62 -20.38 0.77
N ARG A 300 -16.66 -21.54 1.44
CA ARG A 300 -15.46 -22.23 1.91
C ARG A 300 -14.54 -22.59 0.75
N ASN A 301 -15.08 -23.16 -0.32
CA ASN A 301 -14.31 -23.51 -1.52
C ASN A 301 -13.66 -22.30 -2.15
N ILE A 302 -14.34 -21.12 -2.15
CA ILE A 302 -13.78 -19.88 -2.68
C ILE A 302 -12.67 -19.35 -1.76
N LYS A 303 -12.84 -19.45 -0.44
CA LYS A 303 -11.79 -19.10 0.53
C LYS A 303 -10.57 -20.01 0.37
N ASP A 304 -10.79 -21.28 0.09
CA ASP A 304 -9.71 -22.24 -0.17
C ASP A 304 -8.94 -21.90 -1.47
N MET A 305 -9.61 -21.34 -2.49
CA MET A 305 -8.94 -20.82 -3.71
C MET A 305 -7.97 -19.67 -3.44
N VAL A 306 -8.19 -18.90 -2.39
CA VAL A 306 -7.24 -17.87 -1.92
C VAL A 306 -6.35 -18.37 -0.78
N GLY A 307 -6.13 -19.67 -0.70
CA GLY A 307 -5.20 -20.34 0.22
C GLY A 307 -5.79 -20.77 1.55
N GLY A 308 -7.06 -20.50 1.83
CA GLY A 308 -7.79 -20.98 3.03
C GLY A 308 -7.38 -20.34 4.36
N GLN A 309 -6.28 -19.58 4.40
CA GLN A 309 -5.76 -18.89 5.59
C GLN A 309 -5.86 -17.35 5.50
N PHE A 310 -6.51 -16.86 4.47
CA PHE A 310 -6.57 -15.44 4.16
C PHE A 310 -7.36 -14.67 5.23
N ILE A 311 -6.69 -13.79 5.93
CA ILE A 311 -7.25 -12.97 7.01
C ILE A 311 -7.98 -11.76 6.43
N CYS A 312 -7.26 -10.97 5.61
CA CYS A 312 -7.82 -9.82 4.91
C CYS A 312 -6.96 -9.37 3.73
N GLY A 313 -7.61 -8.75 2.76
CA GLY A 313 -6.96 -7.92 1.76
C GLY A 313 -7.02 -6.45 2.15
N ILE A 314 -6.03 -5.68 1.75
CA ILE A 314 -6.06 -4.24 1.88
C ILE A 314 -6.21 -3.65 0.47
N SER A 315 -7.15 -2.73 0.27
CA SER A 315 -7.38 -2.06 -1.00
C SER A 315 -7.08 -0.58 -0.88
N GLY A 316 -6.05 -0.13 -1.59
CA GLY A 316 -5.62 1.27 -1.63
C GLY A 316 -5.28 1.74 -3.05
N GLY A 317 -4.83 3.00 -3.19
CA GLY A 317 -4.44 3.59 -4.49
C GLY A 317 -5.62 3.95 -5.41
N GLY A 318 -6.86 3.76 -4.98
CA GLY A 318 -8.07 4.11 -5.72
C GLY A 318 -9.33 3.73 -4.97
N GLY A 319 -10.47 4.31 -5.35
CA GLY A 319 -11.76 4.02 -4.71
C GLY A 319 -12.19 2.56 -4.92
N PHE A 320 -12.55 1.87 -3.86
CA PHE A 320 -12.96 0.46 -3.94
C PHE A 320 -14.42 0.32 -4.37
N PRO A 321 -14.73 -0.35 -5.50
CA PRO A 321 -16.08 -0.46 -6.00
C PRO A 321 -17.03 -1.16 -5.02
N SER A 322 -18.18 -0.53 -4.72
CA SER A 322 -19.18 -1.07 -3.78
C SER A 322 -19.66 -2.47 -4.15
N LYS A 323 -19.67 -2.83 -5.46
CA LYS A 323 -20.02 -4.17 -5.94
C LYS A 323 -19.02 -5.21 -5.43
N LEU A 324 -17.72 -4.93 -5.53
CA LEU A 324 -16.64 -5.81 -5.06
C LEU A 324 -16.66 -5.93 -3.54
N ASP A 325 -16.80 -4.80 -2.84
CA ASP A 325 -16.87 -4.75 -1.40
C ASP A 325 -18.01 -5.65 -0.85
N LYS A 326 -19.21 -5.52 -1.43
CA LYS A 326 -20.36 -6.38 -1.10
C LYS A 326 -20.15 -7.85 -1.46
N PHE A 327 -19.50 -8.13 -2.58
CA PHE A 327 -19.22 -9.50 -3.01
C PHE A 327 -18.27 -10.20 -2.04
N PHE A 328 -17.05 -9.65 -1.85
CA PHE A 328 -16.04 -10.27 -1.00
C PHE A 328 -16.52 -10.41 0.44
N ASN A 329 -17.17 -9.38 0.98
CA ASN A 329 -17.75 -9.44 2.32
C ASN A 329 -18.83 -10.54 2.43
N SER A 330 -19.66 -10.73 1.40
CA SER A 330 -20.73 -11.76 1.43
C SER A 330 -20.20 -13.19 1.49
N ILE A 331 -19.05 -13.45 0.91
CA ILE A 331 -18.37 -14.76 0.94
C ILE A 331 -17.38 -14.92 2.11
N GLY A 332 -17.28 -13.89 2.96
CA GLY A 332 -16.45 -13.92 4.16
C GLY A 332 -14.97 -13.57 3.93
N ILE A 333 -14.60 -13.07 2.76
CA ILE A 333 -13.28 -12.48 2.49
C ILE A 333 -13.35 -11.00 2.84
N LYS A 334 -12.56 -10.57 3.84
CA LYS A 334 -12.53 -9.19 4.29
C LYS A 334 -11.58 -8.37 3.41
N ILE A 335 -12.08 -7.24 2.89
CA ILE A 335 -11.25 -6.25 2.21
C ILE A 335 -11.31 -4.96 3.02
N LEU A 336 -10.15 -4.50 3.48
CA LEU A 336 -10.01 -3.27 4.22
C LEU A 336 -9.62 -2.16 3.24
N GLU A 337 -10.53 -1.22 3.04
CA GLU A 337 -10.23 -0.05 2.21
C GLU A 337 -9.31 0.88 2.98
N ALA A 338 -8.23 1.33 2.34
CA ALA A 338 -7.24 2.22 2.89
C ALA A 338 -7.01 3.41 1.95
N TYR A 339 -6.66 4.55 2.53
CA TYR A 339 -6.38 5.77 1.79
C TYR A 339 -5.08 6.41 2.29
N GLY A 340 -4.34 6.95 1.35
CA GLY A 340 -3.13 7.69 1.60
C GLY A 340 -2.44 8.16 0.32
N LEU A 341 -1.33 8.85 0.49
CA LEU A 341 -0.55 9.51 -0.53
C LEU A 341 0.93 9.20 -0.31
N THR A 342 1.78 9.40 -1.30
CA THR A 342 3.23 9.29 -1.08
C THR A 342 3.69 10.27 0.01
N GLU A 343 3.13 11.47 0.00
CA GLU A 343 3.40 12.55 0.97
C GLU A 343 2.93 12.22 2.40
N THR A 344 2.23 11.11 2.61
CA THR A 344 1.78 10.64 3.94
C THR A 344 2.33 9.25 4.31
N ALA A 345 3.32 8.74 3.62
CA ALA A 345 4.17 7.57 3.85
C ALA A 345 3.51 6.17 4.04
N PRO A 346 2.39 5.75 3.49
CA PRO A 346 1.32 6.48 2.83
C PRO A 346 0.05 6.70 3.67
N MET A 347 -0.13 6.04 4.83
CA MET A 347 -1.41 5.72 5.45
C MET A 347 -2.05 6.89 6.19
N VAL A 348 -3.16 7.42 5.66
CA VAL A 348 -4.00 8.42 6.34
C VAL A 348 -5.15 7.77 7.08
N ALA A 349 -5.85 6.84 6.45
CA ALA A 349 -6.97 6.13 7.03
C ALA A 349 -7.04 4.69 6.53
N MET A 350 -7.51 3.78 7.36
CA MET A 350 -7.76 2.39 6.98
C MET A 350 -8.99 1.88 7.74
N ARG A 351 -9.83 1.09 7.08
CA ARG A 351 -11.00 0.45 7.66
C ARG A 351 -10.59 -0.56 8.73
N GLU A 352 -11.33 -0.61 9.82
CA GLU A 352 -11.10 -1.57 10.91
C GLU A 352 -11.59 -2.98 10.50
N ARG A 353 -10.80 -4.01 10.81
CA ARG A 353 -11.12 -5.40 10.49
C ARG A 353 -12.38 -5.92 11.22
N TYR A 354 -12.55 -5.55 12.48
CA TYR A 354 -13.61 -6.07 13.34
C TYR A 354 -14.89 -5.20 13.34
N ASN A 355 -14.73 -3.90 13.03
CA ASN A 355 -15.85 -2.95 12.97
C ASN A 355 -15.86 -2.14 11.65
N PRO A 356 -15.85 -2.79 10.48
CA PRO A 356 -15.81 -2.08 9.22
C PRO A 356 -17.10 -1.29 8.99
N VAL A 357 -16.99 -0.03 8.59
CA VAL A 357 -18.11 0.76 8.08
C VAL A 357 -18.02 0.78 6.55
N MET A 358 -18.90 0.02 5.91
CA MET A 358 -18.86 -0.19 4.46
C MET A 358 -19.07 1.10 3.67
N GLY A 359 -18.25 1.28 2.60
CA GLY A 359 -18.26 2.48 1.76
C GLY A 359 -17.62 3.71 2.44
N THR A 360 -16.76 3.48 3.44
CA THR A 360 -15.84 4.46 4.00
C THR A 360 -14.42 3.90 3.92
N ILE A 361 -13.42 4.75 4.00
CA ILE A 361 -12.01 4.36 4.15
C ILE A 361 -11.61 4.15 5.62
N GLY A 362 -12.58 4.10 6.53
CA GLY A 362 -12.36 4.00 7.97
C GLY A 362 -12.05 5.34 8.63
N LYS A 363 -11.63 5.28 9.90
CA LYS A 363 -11.18 6.44 10.66
C LYS A 363 -9.73 6.78 10.33
N PRO A 364 -9.33 8.06 10.51
CA PRO A 364 -7.93 8.44 10.48
C PRO A 364 -7.08 7.53 11.38
N MET A 365 -5.82 7.36 11.01
CA MET A 365 -4.86 6.65 11.85
C MET A 365 -4.50 7.50 13.08
N PRO A 366 -4.16 6.91 14.23
CA PRO A 366 -4.05 7.63 15.50
C PRO A 366 -2.87 8.61 15.60
N TYR A 367 -1.89 8.49 14.70
CA TYR A 367 -0.70 9.34 14.65
C TYR A 367 -0.90 10.64 13.86
N LEU A 368 -2.11 10.91 13.33
CA LEU A 368 -2.39 12.12 12.56
C LEU A 368 -3.74 12.74 12.93
N ASN A 369 -3.81 14.05 12.72
CA ASN A 369 -5.02 14.83 12.79
C ASN A 369 -5.52 15.16 11.37
N VAL A 370 -6.83 15.25 11.22
CA VAL A 370 -7.45 15.63 9.95
C VAL A 370 -8.39 16.82 10.14
N LYS A 371 -8.46 17.67 9.13
CA LYS A 371 -9.52 18.67 9.00
C LYS A 371 -10.05 18.68 7.57
N ILE A 372 -11.34 18.93 7.41
CA ILE A 372 -11.97 19.08 6.10
C ILE A 372 -12.39 20.54 5.99
N VAL A 373 -11.87 21.23 4.98
CA VAL A 373 -12.06 22.66 4.77
C VAL A 373 -12.90 22.89 3.53
N LYS A 374 -14.00 23.64 3.67
CA LYS A 374 -14.90 24.00 2.57
C LYS A 374 -14.28 25.11 1.70
N GLU A 375 -14.92 25.41 0.58
CA GLU A 375 -14.49 26.48 -0.33
C GLU A 375 -14.52 27.86 0.32
N ASP A 376 -15.47 28.11 1.25
CA ASP A 376 -15.57 29.31 2.05
C ASP A 376 -14.52 29.40 3.18
N LYS A 377 -13.54 28.49 3.19
CA LYS A 377 -12.47 28.33 4.21
C LYS A 377 -12.97 27.95 5.62
N THR A 378 -14.24 27.62 5.79
CA THR A 378 -14.77 27.13 7.08
C THR A 378 -14.60 25.61 7.20
N LEU A 379 -14.61 25.11 8.45
CA LEU A 379 -14.55 23.67 8.71
C LEU A 379 -15.86 22.98 8.35
N ALA A 380 -15.77 21.88 7.64
CA ALA A 380 -16.92 21.07 7.26
C ALA A 380 -17.50 20.32 8.49
N LYS A 381 -18.82 20.35 8.63
CA LYS A 381 -19.56 19.52 9.60
C LYS A 381 -19.69 18.10 9.04
N PRO A 382 -20.01 17.09 9.92
CA PRO A 382 -20.30 15.73 9.47
C PRO A 382 -21.33 15.71 8.33
N GLY A 383 -20.96 15.10 7.20
CA GLY A 383 -21.75 15.02 5.98
C GLY A 383 -21.50 16.11 4.94
N GLU A 384 -20.81 17.19 5.29
CA GLU A 384 -20.41 18.23 4.34
C GLU A 384 -19.11 17.84 3.61
N LYS A 385 -18.97 18.31 2.38
CA LYS A 385 -17.80 18.13 1.52
C LYS A 385 -16.79 19.24 1.74
N GLY A 386 -15.52 18.92 1.64
CA GLY A 386 -14.43 19.89 1.61
C GLY A 386 -13.12 19.21 1.24
N ILE A 387 -12.05 19.98 1.15
CA ILE A 387 -10.69 19.47 0.94
C ILE A 387 -10.17 18.88 2.24
N LEU A 388 -9.59 17.70 2.13
CA LEU A 388 -8.94 17.01 3.25
C LEU A 388 -7.55 17.59 3.48
N PHE A 389 -7.29 18.00 4.71
CA PHE A 389 -5.98 18.39 5.22
C PHE A 389 -5.55 17.43 6.32
N VAL A 390 -4.26 17.12 6.38
CA VAL A 390 -3.70 16.16 7.35
C VAL A 390 -2.44 16.70 8.00
N LYS A 391 -2.25 16.43 9.30
CA LYS A 391 -1.05 16.79 10.04
C LYS A 391 -0.68 15.65 11.00
N GLY A 392 0.54 15.14 10.91
CA GLY A 392 0.99 14.04 11.77
C GLY A 392 2.40 13.58 11.47
N THR A 393 2.86 12.63 12.25
CA THR A 393 4.24 12.12 12.18
C THR A 393 4.54 11.30 10.92
N ASN A 394 3.52 10.90 10.18
CA ASN A 394 3.65 10.21 8.89
C ASN A 394 3.69 11.15 7.68
N VAL A 395 3.47 12.46 7.87
CA VAL A 395 3.52 13.45 6.78
C VAL A 395 4.98 13.70 6.41
N MET A 396 5.25 13.79 5.11
CA MET A 396 6.58 14.01 4.53
C MET A 396 7.31 15.20 5.16
N LYS A 397 8.63 15.18 5.11
CA LYS A 397 9.47 16.32 5.47
C LYS A 397 9.30 17.48 4.48
N GLY A 398 9.17 17.17 3.19
CA GLY A 398 8.96 18.11 2.11
C GLY A 398 9.22 17.47 0.74
N TYR A 399 9.24 18.33 -0.28
CA TYR A 399 9.73 17.97 -1.60
C TYR A 399 11.23 18.28 -1.69
N TYR A 400 12.02 17.27 -2.00
CA TYR A 400 13.49 17.34 -2.01
C TYR A 400 13.99 18.49 -2.89
N LEU A 401 14.80 19.38 -2.33
CA LEU A 401 15.34 20.59 -2.96
C LEU A 401 14.27 21.54 -3.58
N GLN A 402 13.04 21.50 -3.09
CA GLN A 402 11.92 22.31 -3.61
C GLN A 402 11.17 23.00 -2.44
N GLU A 403 11.82 23.96 -1.80
CA GLU A 403 11.30 24.64 -0.59
C GLU A 403 10.00 25.41 -0.84
N GLU A 404 9.91 26.18 -1.93
CA GLU A 404 8.71 26.93 -2.29
C GLU A 404 7.51 26.00 -2.53
N LEU A 405 7.75 24.87 -3.23
CA LEU A 405 6.72 23.88 -3.47
C LEU A 405 6.28 23.21 -2.16
N THR A 406 7.23 22.97 -1.26
CA THR A 406 6.96 22.42 0.08
C THR A 406 6.10 23.41 0.87
N ALA A 407 6.48 24.68 0.95
CA ALA A 407 5.75 25.71 1.66
C ALA A 407 4.30 25.84 1.13
N SER A 408 4.11 25.78 -0.19
CA SER A 408 2.77 25.86 -0.82
C SER A 408 1.88 24.64 -0.56
N ALA A 409 2.44 23.54 -0.14
CA ALA A 409 1.71 22.30 0.14
C ALA A 409 1.10 22.25 1.54
N PHE A 410 1.53 23.14 2.44
CA PHE A 410 1.03 23.24 3.81
C PHE A 410 0.26 24.52 4.04
N ASP A 411 -0.68 24.49 4.97
CA ASP A 411 -1.33 25.71 5.45
C ASP A 411 -0.58 26.33 6.64
N GLU A 412 -1.07 27.49 7.11
CA GLU A 412 -0.46 28.26 8.20
C GLU A 412 -0.37 27.48 9.53
N ASP A 413 -1.28 26.51 9.75
CA ASP A 413 -1.27 25.61 10.91
C ASP A 413 -0.36 24.39 10.72
N GLY A 414 0.32 24.23 9.56
CA GLY A 414 1.18 23.12 9.20
C GLY A 414 0.41 21.84 8.83
N TYR A 415 -0.81 21.94 8.33
CA TYR A 415 -1.53 20.83 7.73
C TYR A 415 -1.20 20.70 6.25
N PHE A 416 -0.83 19.51 5.83
CA PHE A 416 -0.61 19.17 4.42
C PHE A 416 -1.95 19.13 3.67
N ASN A 417 -2.04 19.84 2.55
CA ASN A 417 -3.18 19.85 1.65
C ASN A 417 -3.14 18.64 0.73
N THR A 418 -4.02 17.67 0.92
CA THR A 418 -4.05 16.45 0.08
C THR A 418 -4.56 16.70 -1.33
N GLY A 419 -5.29 17.79 -1.56
CA GLY A 419 -6.01 18.06 -2.81
C GLY A 419 -7.22 17.15 -3.05
N ASP A 420 -7.53 16.25 -2.13
CA ASP A 420 -8.64 15.30 -2.23
C ASP A 420 -9.88 15.83 -1.51
N ILE A 421 -11.04 15.66 -2.15
CA ILE A 421 -12.35 16.01 -1.58
C ILE A 421 -12.81 14.88 -0.69
N ALA A 422 -13.13 15.19 0.57
CA ALA A 422 -13.59 14.22 1.55
C ALA A 422 -14.88 14.64 2.24
N ILE A 423 -15.52 13.65 2.87
CA ILE A 423 -16.64 13.81 3.80
C ILE A 423 -16.30 13.01 5.06
N GLN A 424 -16.59 13.57 6.23
CA GLN A 424 -16.47 12.83 7.49
C GLN A 424 -17.87 12.45 8.01
N THR A 425 -18.01 11.23 8.52
CA THR A 425 -19.22 10.81 9.23
C THR A 425 -19.24 11.38 10.65
N TYR A 426 -20.39 11.32 11.30
CA TYR A 426 -20.52 11.72 12.72
C TYR A 426 -19.60 10.92 13.68
N ASN A 427 -19.29 9.67 13.34
CA ASN A 427 -18.41 8.83 14.15
C ASN A 427 -16.90 8.96 13.77
N GLY A 428 -16.57 9.83 12.82
CA GLY A 428 -15.20 10.13 12.43
C GLY A 428 -14.66 9.33 11.22
N GLU A 429 -15.44 8.42 10.62
CA GLU A 429 -14.99 7.72 9.41
C GLU A 429 -14.93 8.68 8.22
N LEU A 430 -13.92 8.50 7.35
CA LEU A 430 -13.71 9.31 6.15
C LEU A 430 -14.25 8.61 4.89
N MET A 431 -14.64 9.42 3.93
CA MET A 431 -15.02 9.00 2.56
C MET A 431 -14.38 9.94 1.56
N ILE A 432 -13.57 9.43 0.66
CA ILE A 432 -13.01 10.20 -0.46
C ILE A 432 -14.05 10.29 -1.57
N ARG A 433 -14.17 11.48 -2.22
CA ARG A 433 -15.17 11.79 -3.25
C ARG A 433 -14.57 12.17 -4.60
N GLY A 434 -13.27 12.31 -4.68
CA GLY A 434 -12.52 12.67 -5.87
C GLY A 434 -11.41 13.66 -5.57
N ARG A 435 -10.70 14.09 -6.58
CA ARG A 435 -9.70 15.15 -6.48
C ARG A 435 -10.29 16.49 -6.90
N LYS A 436 -9.85 17.56 -6.25
CA LYS A 436 -10.28 18.92 -6.60
C LYS A 436 -9.98 19.24 -8.07
N LYS A 437 -8.84 18.77 -8.58
CA LYS A 437 -8.40 19.00 -9.97
C LYS A 437 -9.21 18.24 -11.02
N ASP A 438 -9.82 17.12 -10.64
CA ASP A 438 -10.60 16.25 -11.54
C ASP A 438 -12.09 16.61 -11.54
N THR A 439 -12.48 17.59 -10.71
CA THR A 439 -13.87 18.10 -10.63
C THR A 439 -13.92 19.41 -11.42
N ILE A 440 -14.42 19.31 -12.65
CA ILE A 440 -14.74 20.46 -13.51
C ILE A 440 -16.08 21.03 -13.09
#